data_9853f389e4c7f34887beb605d684a88a
#
_entry.id   9853f389e4c7f34887beb605d684a88a
#
_cell.length_a   1.000
_cell.length_b   1.000
_cell.length_c   1.000
_cell.angle_alpha   90.00
_cell.angle_beta   90.00
_cell.angle_gamma   90.00
#
_symmetry.space_group_name_H-M   'P 1'
#
loop_
_entity.id
_entity.type
_entity.pdbx_description
1 polymer ?
#
loop_
_entity_poly.entity_id
_entity_poly.type
_entity_poly.pdbx_seq_one_letter_code
_entity_poly.pdbx_strand_id
1 'polypeptide(L)' 'MHHDGQIWSRALWDIRQALGNRRADTIILQGSFDFPGTSMPALATSTVNAAQSLYGNSAAHAVRTAFHNRGIL' A
#
# COMPACT_ATOMS: atom_id res chain seq x y z
N MET A 1 11.47 -3.80 -13.00
CA MET A 1 11.16 -3.68 -14.41
C MET A 1 9.93 -2.85 -14.64
N HIS A 2 9.60 -2.63 -15.90
CA HIS A 2 8.47 -1.77 -16.25
C HIS A 2 7.13 -2.26 -15.72
N HIS A 3 6.93 -3.56 -15.75
CA HIS A 3 5.67 -4.15 -15.28
C HIS A 3 5.47 -3.95 -13.78
N ASP A 4 6.54 -4.06 -13.02
CA ASP A 4 6.47 -3.91 -11.58
C ASP A 4 6.05 -2.49 -11.19
N GLY A 5 6.58 -1.49 -11.90
CA GLY A 5 6.23 -0.10 -11.66
C GLY A 5 4.78 0.18 -11.95
N GLN A 6 4.25 -0.39 -13.03
CA GLN A 6 2.84 -0.21 -13.39
C GLN A 6 1.91 -0.89 -12.39
N ILE A 7 2.26 -2.11 -11.96
CA ILE A 7 1.47 -2.84 -10.98
C ILE A 7 1.42 -2.08 -9.67
N TRP A 8 2.55 -1.56 -9.22
CA TRP A 8 2.63 -0.77 -8.01
C TRP A 8 1.77 0.49 -8.11
N SER A 9 1.90 1.24 -9.20
CA SER A 9 1.12 2.45 -9.40
C SER A 9 -0.38 2.20 -9.40
N ARG A 10 -0.80 1.08 -10.00
CA ARG A 10 -2.22 0.73 -10.04
C ARG A 10 -2.74 0.34 -8.66
N ALA A 11 -1.91 -0.35 -7.88
CA ALA A 11 -2.29 -0.67 -6.50
C ALA A 11 -2.47 0.61 -5.67
N LEU A 12 -1.57 1.58 -5.82
CA LEU A 12 -1.69 2.86 -5.14
C LEU A 12 -2.94 3.60 -5.57
N TRP A 13 -3.28 3.54 -6.84
CA TRP A 13 -4.52 4.12 -7.34
C TRP A 13 -5.73 3.48 -6.66
N ASP A 14 -5.74 2.15 -6.56
CA ASP A 14 -6.83 1.43 -5.91
C ASP A 14 -6.97 1.84 -4.44
N ILE A 15 -5.85 2.02 -3.76
CA ILE A 15 -5.86 2.48 -2.36
C ILE A 15 -6.48 3.87 -2.27
N ARG A 16 -6.14 4.76 -3.17
CA ARG A 16 -6.72 6.10 -3.20
C ARG A 16 -8.21 6.08 -3.45
N GLN A 17 -8.67 5.17 -4.33
CA GLN A 17 -10.10 5.02 -4.58
C GLN A 17 -10.84 4.48 -3.36
N ALA A 18 -10.21 3.61 -2.60
CA ALA A 18 -10.83 2.99 -1.43
C ALA A 18 -10.87 3.91 -0.21
N LEU A 19 -9.81 4.68 0.02
CA LEU A 19 -9.63 5.43 1.27
C LEU A 19 -9.64 6.94 1.10
N GLY A 20 -9.57 7.42 -0.13
CA GLY A 20 -9.41 8.84 -0.40
C GLY A 20 -7.94 9.24 -0.47
N ASN A 21 -7.65 10.32 -1.18
CA ASN A 21 -6.28 10.70 -1.48
C ASN A 21 -5.46 11.02 -0.24
N ARG A 22 -6.05 11.74 0.71
CA ARG A 22 -5.32 12.18 1.90
C ARG A 22 -4.86 11.01 2.75
N ARG A 23 -5.78 10.08 3.06
CA ARG A 23 -5.44 8.92 3.87
C ARG A 23 -4.47 8.01 3.14
N ALA A 24 -4.72 7.78 1.85
CA ALA A 24 -3.85 6.94 1.05
C ALA A 24 -2.42 7.50 1.02
N ASP A 25 -2.28 8.79 0.76
CA ASP A 25 -0.95 9.41 0.68
C ASP A 25 -0.23 9.33 2.02
N THR A 26 -0.94 9.53 3.11
CA THR A 26 -0.36 9.42 4.45
C THR A 26 0.14 7.99 4.72
N ILE A 27 -0.67 7.00 4.38
CA ILE A 27 -0.33 5.59 4.56
C ILE A 27 0.88 5.21 3.71
N ILE A 28 0.87 5.61 2.45
CA ILE A 28 1.92 5.29 1.50
C ILE A 28 3.24 5.91 1.95
N LEU A 29 3.20 7.16 2.36
CA LEU A 29 4.38 7.86 2.83
C LEU A 29 4.95 7.19 4.07
N GLN A 30 4.11 6.88 5.04
CA GLN A 30 4.55 6.24 6.28
C GLN A 30 5.12 4.85 6.01
N GLY A 31 4.46 4.08 5.15
CA GLY A 31 4.94 2.74 4.77
C GLY A 31 6.31 2.80 4.13
N SER A 32 6.53 3.76 3.26
CA SER A 32 7.82 3.96 2.59
C SER A 32 8.90 4.39 3.59
N PHE A 33 8.53 5.21 4.54
CA PHE A 33 9.46 5.75 5.54
C PHE A 33 9.98 4.67 6.47
N ASP A 34 9.12 3.74 6.84
CA ASP A 34 9.46 2.65 7.76
C ASP A 34 10.06 1.44 7.06
N PHE A 35 10.17 1.49 5.75
CA PHE A 35 10.56 0.33 4.95
C PHE A 35 12.07 0.16 4.91
N PRO A 36 12.60 -0.93 5.46
CA PRO A 36 14.04 -1.17 5.46
C PRO A 36 14.53 -2.01 4.27
N GLY A 37 13.63 -2.62 3.50
CA GLY A 37 13.97 -3.56 2.46
C GLY A 37 13.85 -2.99 1.05
N THR A 38 13.97 -3.88 0.08
CA THR A 38 13.98 -3.49 -1.33
C THR A 38 12.94 -4.21 -2.18
N SER A 39 12.24 -5.22 -1.64
CA SER A 39 11.27 -5.96 -2.44
C SER A 39 9.91 -5.31 -2.39
N MET A 40 9.15 -5.47 -3.49
CA MET A 40 7.80 -4.95 -3.58
C MET A 40 6.86 -5.56 -2.53
N PRO A 41 6.88 -6.89 -2.31
CA PRO A 41 6.02 -7.45 -1.25
C PRO A 41 6.36 -6.93 0.13
N ALA A 42 7.63 -6.71 0.43
CA ALA A 42 8.03 -6.15 1.72
C ALA A 42 7.53 -4.72 1.88
N LEU A 43 7.62 -3.91 0.83
CA LEU A 43 7.10 -2.54 0.86
C LEU A 43 5.58 -2.53 1.01
N ALA A 44 4.89 -3.46 0.34
CA ALA A 44 3.45 -3.58 0.45
C ALA A 44 3.05 -3.97 1.88
N THR A 45 3.76 -4.90 2.50
CA THR A 45 3.51 -5.30 3.88
C THR A 45 3.72 -4.12 4.83
N SER A 46 4.79 -3.37 4.64
CA SER A 46 5.04 -2.16 5.42
C SER A 46 3.90 -1.15 5.28
N THR A 47 3.37 -1.01 4.07
CA THR A 47 2.25 -0.11 3.80
C THR A 47 0.96 -0.57 4.51
N VAL A 48 0.70 -1.89 4.51
CA VAL A 48 -0.43 -2.45 5.25
C VAL A 48 -0.28 -2.17 6.74
N ASN A 49 0.91 -2.36 7.27
CA ASN A 49 1.18 -2.11 8.69
C ASN A 49 1.00 -0.64 9.04
N ALA A 50 1.40 0.26 8.16
CA ALA A 50 1.18 1.70 8.35
C ALA A 50 -0.32 2.02 8.38
N ALA A 51 -1.10 1.41 7.50
CA ALA A 51 -2.55 1.61 7.48
C ALA A 51 -3.17 1.12 8.79
N GLN A 52 -2.73 -0.03 9.28
CA GLN A 52 -3.20 -0.56 10.55
C GLN A 52 -2.91 0.40 11.72
N SER A 53 -1.68 0.88 11.77
CA SER A 53 -1.23 1.78 12.83
C SER A 53 -1.95 3.11 12.82
N LEU A 54 -2.16 3.68 11.63
CA LEU A 54 -2.71 5.02 11.48
C LEU A 54 -4.24 5.04 11.54
N TYR A 55 -4.89 4.05 10.94
CA TYR A 55 -6.34 4.10 10.74
C TYR A 55 -7.07 2.80 11.14
N GLY A 56 -6.35 1.76 11.52
CA GLY A 56 -6.97 0.54 12.05
C GLY A 56 -7.21 -0.55 11.02
N ASN A 57 -7.92 -1.59 11.44
CA ASN A 57 -8.10 -2.82 10.66
C ASN A 57 -8.79 -2.60 9.33
N SER A 58 -9.78 -1.73 9.29
CA SER A 58 -10.55 -1.48 8.08
C SER A 58 -9.65 -0.92 6.97
N ALA A 59 -8.82 0.05 7.30
CA ALA A 59 -7.88 0.63 6.35
C ALA A 59 -6.83 -0.38 5.93
N ALA A 60 -6.30 -1.16 6.88
CA ALA A 60 -5.33 -2.20 6.60
C ALA A 60 -5.91 -3.24 5.63
N HIS A 61 -7.15 -3.64 5.82
CA HIS A 61 -7.81 -4.58 4.94
C HIS A 61 -7.94 -4.03 3.52
N ALA A 62 -8.34 -2.78 3.40
CA ALA A 62 -8.48 -2.14 2.09
C ALA A 62 -7.14 -2.07 1.35
N VAL A 63 -6.08 -1.73 2.06
CA VAL A 63 -4.73 -1.66 1.48
C VAL A 63 -4.25 -3.05 1.07
N ARG A 64 -4.44 -4.04 1.93
CA ARG A 64 -4.06 -5.43 1.62
C ARG A 64 -4.81 -5.94 0.40
N THR A 65 -6.11 -5.66 0.32
CA THR A 65 -6.94 -6.07 -0.82
C THR A 65 -6.43 -5.46 -2.12
N ALA A 66 -6.06 -4.18 -2.09
CA ALA A 66 -5.53 -3.52 -3.26
C ALA A 66 -4.25 -4.20 -3.76
N PHE A 67 -3.34 -4.52 -2.86
CA PHE A 67 -2.10 -5.21 -3.23
C PHE A 67 -2.37 -6.64 -3.67
N HIS A 68 -3.28 -7.33 -3.00
CA HIS A 68 -3.63 -8.70 -3.36
C HIS A 68 -4.22 -8.77 -4.77
N ASN A 69 -5.11 -7.84 -5.11
CA ASN A 69 -5.76 -7.82 -6.42
C ASN A 69 -4.78 -7.56 -7.56
N ARG A 70 -3.64 -6.99 -7.25
CA ARG A 70 -2.59 -6.76 -8.25
C ARG A 70 -1.48 -7.81 -8.20
N GLY A 71 -1.65 -8.83 -7.38
CA GLY A 71 -0.67 -9.91 -7.29
C GLY A 71 0.59 -9.56 -6.52
N ILE A 72 0.58 -8.48 -5.74
CA ILE A 72 1.75 -8.06 -4.96
C ILE A 72 1.79 -8.81 -3.63
N LEU A 73 0.64 -9.03 -3.02
CA LEU A 73 0.52 -9.80 -1.77
C LEU A 73 -0.40 -10.98 -1.89
#